data_1d5257956427894bdd2482071bf5025e
#
_entry.id   1d5257956427894bdd2482071bf5025e
#
_cell.length_a   1.000
_cell.length_b   1.000
_cell.length_c   1.000
_cell.angle_alpha   90.00
_cell.angle_beta   90.00
_cell.angle_gamma   90.00
#
_symmetry.space_group_name_H-M   'P 1'
#
loop_
_entity.id
_entity.type
_entity.pdbx_description
1 polymer ?
#
loop_
_entity_poly.entity_id
_entity_poly.type
_entity_poly.pdbx_seq_one_letter_code
_entity_poly.pdbx_strand_id
1 'polypeptide(L)'
;MYKAPPIVPSLGGALCVFPDNLTTEVFKPMQRTVTLPEGFFLGAASSAWQTEGWVGKKDNQDSYMDLWYKKHTTAWHNGYGPTVATNFIERYQEDVDLMKAIGLQGYRTSLNWSRFLIDYENVVVDEEYAAYYDKMLDACIAAGVEPMVCLEHYELPAELFEKYGGWASKHVVDLYVKYAEAAFQRYGKKVKYWFAFNEPVVVQTRVYLDALRWPFERDTDKWMAWNYNKALATNRAMKVYKEGGYRIEGGKFGTILNVEVAYPRSKCPFDQEAADMFDLFYNKVFLDPAIKGEFPKELFTILEQYGVKVDRTEEELKDIRENTMDWIGLNLYHPNRVKGRETAINPKAPFHPNFFYEEWQMPGRRMNPHRGWEIGPEIIYDMGLRMRDEYGNIDWFISESGMGVENEGRYRDETGTIQDDYRIDFLKEHIDCAVKAANAGSNCKGYMLWAFTDNVSPQNAFKNRYGLVEIDLEHNRDRRLKKSAAFYKETIQTKQFTLEDPTGEYK
;
A
#
# COMPACT_ATOMS: atom_id res chain seq x y z
N MET A 1 48.73 18.33 -16.97
CA MET A 1 48.84 18.03 -18.41
C MET A 1 48.83 16.52 -18.58
N TYR A 2 47.65 15.95 -18.84
CA TYR A 2 47.56 14.54 -19.22
C TYR A 2 47.51 14.44 -20.73
N LYS A 3 48.45 13.70 -21.30
CA LYS A 3 48.52 13.40 -22.73
C LYS A 3 47.53 12.30 -23.05
N ALA A 4 46.65 12.52 -24.05
CA ALA A 4 45.78 11.52 -24.62
C ALA A 4 46.61 10.41 -25.33
N PRO A 5 46.15 9.15 -25.34
CA PRO A 5 46.79 8.06 -26.05
C PRO A 5 46.57 8.17 -27.56
N PRO A 6 47.46 7.60 -28.40
CA PRO A 6 47.43 7.76 -29.84
C PRO A 6 46.30 6.99 -30.51
N ILE A 7 45.75 7.62 -31.53
CA ILE A 7 44.72 7.06 -32.44
C ILE A 7 45.37 5.94 -33.26
N VAL A 8 44.77 4.74 -33.21
CA VAL A 8 45.15 3.62 -34.10
C VAL A 8 44.40 3.78 -35.43
N PRO A 9 45.05 3.64 -36.58
CA PRO A 9 44.37 3.77 -37.87
C PRO A 9 43.44 2.56 -38.14
N SER A 10 42.27 2.84 -38.68
CA SER A 10 41.31 1.86 -39.18
C SER A 10 41.86 1.10 -40.37
N LEU A 11 41.88 -0.21 -40.29
CA LEU A 11 42.08 -1.11 -41.42
C LEU A 11 40.74 -1.34 -42.15
N GLY A 12 40.79 -1.04 -43.43
CA GLY A 12 40.07 -1.67 -44.54
C GLY A 12 38.57 -1.75 -44.48
N GLY A 13 37.89 -0.85 -45.20
CA GLY A 13 36.48 -0.94 -45.52
C GLY A 13 36.11 -2.21 -46.31
N ALA A 14 35.25 -3.03 -45.76
CA ALA A 14 34.39 -3.89 -46.53
C ALA A 14 33.02 -3.20 -46.57
N LEU A 15 32.64 -2.68 -47.72
CA LEU A 15 31.26 -2.28 -48.01
C LEU A 15 30.41 -3.55 -47.97
N CYS A 16 29.72 -3.78 -46.88
CA CYS A 16 28.56 -4.67 -46.90
C CYS A 16 27.43 -3.98 -47.67
N VAL A 17 27.26 -4.34 -48.93
CA VAL A 17 26.05 -4.01 -49.68
C VAL A 17 24.93 -4.86 -49.09
N PHE A 18 24.08 -4.24 -48.29
CA PHE A 18 22.82 -4.86 -47.90
C PHE A 18 21.87 -4.82 -49.10
N PRO A 19 21.18 -5.92 -49.40
CA PRO A 19 20.18 -5.93 -50.47
C PRO A 19 19.03 -4.97 -50.12
N ASP A 20 18.66 -4.12 -51.08
CA ASP A 20 17.60 -3.09 -50.99
C ASP A 20 16.16 -3.62 -50.82
N ASN A 21 15.94 -4.82 -50.31
CA ASN A 21 14.65 -5.43 -50.13
C ASN A 21 14.45 -6.04 -48.73
N LEU A 22 14.90 -5.33 -47.67
CA LEU A 22 14.29 -5.55 -46.34
C LEU A 22 13.07 -4.66 -46.26
N THR A 23 11.91 -5.17 -46.71
CA THR A 23 10.65 -4.71 -46.20
C THR A 23 10.74 -4.86 -44.68
N THR A 24 10.86 -3.74 -43.97
CA THR A 24 10.62 -3.70 -42.54
C THR A 24 9.15 -4.10 -42.37
N GLU A 25 8.87 -5.39 -42.26
CA GLU A 25 7.65 -5.80 -41.59
C GLU A 25 7.75 -5.18 -40.19
N VAL A 26 7.01 -4.10 -40.00
CA VAL A 26 6.80 -3.53 -38.69
C VAL A 26 6.12 -4.65 -37.91
N PHE A 27 6.87 -5.33 -37.05
CA PHE A 27 6.32 -6.29 -36.11
C PHE A 27 5.20 -5.57 -35.36
N LYS A 28 3.96 -5.83 -35.75
CA LYS A 28 2.83 -5.39 -34.93
C LYS A 28 2.91 -6.21 -33.65
N PRO A 29 2.98 -5.57 -32.48
CA PRO A 29 2.93 -6.29 -31.22
C PRO A 29 1.68 -7.18 -31.22
N MET A 30 1.82 -8.42 -30.78
CA MET A 30 0.67 -9.29 -30.61
C MET A 30 -0.25 -8.69 -29.58
N GLN A 31 -1.50 -8.54 -29.93
CA GLN A 31 -2.54 -8.05 -29.01
C GLN A 31 -3.31 -9.22 -28.47
N ARG A 32 -3.52 -9.25 -27.14
CA ARG A 32 -4.40 -10.23 -26.51
C ARG A 32 -5.45 -9.52 -25.67
N THR A 33 -6.63 -10.14 -25.60
CA THR A 33 -7.69 -9.70 -24.71
C THR A 33 -7.50 -10.33 -23.33
N VAL A 34 -7.49 -9.51 -22.31
CA VAL A 34 -7.54 -9.93 -20.89
C VAL A 34 -8.99 -9.83 -20.44
N THR A 35 -9.56 -10.93 -19.97
CA THR A 35 -10.94 -10.98 -19.45
C THR A 35 -10.88 -11.14 -17.93
N LEU A 36 -11.58 -10.28 -17.21
CA LEU A 36 -11.66 -10.36 -15.76
C LEU A 36 -12.46 -11.59 -15.33
N PRO A 37 -11.99 -12.38 -14.37
CA PRO A 37 -12.73 -13.52 -13.84
C PRO A 37 -14.10 -13.10 -13.25
N GLU A 38 -15.03 -14.02 -13.20
CA GLU A 38 -16.32 -13.77 -12.54
C GLU A 38 -16.11 -13.39 -11.08
N GLY A 39 -16.81 -12.35 -10.62
CA GLY A 39 -16.67 -11.81 -9.27
C GLY A 39 -15.40 -11.00 -9.01
N PHE A 40 -14.51 -10.86 -10.00
CA PHE A 40 -13.34 -10.01 -9.87
C PHE A 40 -13.75 -8.52 -9.89
N PHE A 41 -13.46 -7.81 -8.79
CA PHE A 41 -13.86 -6.41 -8.66
C PHE A 41 -12.73 -5.44 -8.99
N LEU A 42 -13.10 -4.28 -9.50
CA LEU A 42 -12.20 -3.14 -9.68
C LEU A 42 -12.68 -1.97 -8.83
N GLY A 43 -11.79 -1.44 -8.01
CA GLY A 43 -12.05 -0.33 -7.10
C GLY A 43 -10.88 0.65 -7.04
N ALA A 44 -10.97 1.59 -6.13
CA ALA A 44 -9.88 2.52 -5.85
C ALA A 44 -9.75 2.77 -4.34
N ALA A 45 -8.55 3.11 -3.93
CA ALA A 45 -8.21 3.32 -2.53
C ALA A 45 -7.84 4.77 -2.22
N SER A 46 -8.01 5.14 -0.95
CA SER A 46 -7.49 6.36 -0.34
C SER A 46 -7.33 6.16 1.18
N SER A 47 -7.04 7.22 1.92
CA SER A 47 -7.11 7.23 3.38
C SER A 47 -7.59 8.58 3.91
N ALA A 48 -8.13 8.58 5.11
CA ALA A 48 -8.72 9.77 5.73
C ALA A 48 -7.69 10.91 5.89
N TRP A 49 -6.54 10.66 6.52
CA TRP A 49 -5.54 11.70 6.75
C TRP A 49 -4.97 12.30 5.46
N GLN A 50 -4.96 11.54 4.35
CA GLN A 50 -4.42 11.97 3.05
C GLN A 50 -5.42 12.78 2.23
N THR A 51 -6.71 12.72 2.59
CA THR A 51 -7.78 13.30 1.76
C THR A 51 -8.69 14.28 2.49
N GLU A 52 -9.05 14.04 3.74
CA GLU A 52 -10.09 14.80 4.45
C GLU A 52 -9.75 16.28 4.68
N GLY A 53 -8.52 16.57 5.09
CA GLY A 53 -8.16 17.89 5.63
C GLY A 53 -8.52 18.07 7.11
N TRP A 54 -8.37 19.30 7.64
CA TRP A 54 -8.57 19.58 9.06
C TRP A 54 -9.88 20.32 9.38
N VAL A 55 -10.77 20.50 8.43
CA VAL A 55 -12.08 21.14 8.69
C VAL A 55 -12.84 20.39 9.78
N GLY A 56 -13.33 21.11 10.80
CA GLY A 56 -14.07 20.54 11.93
C GLY A 56 -13.23 19.74 12.94
N LYS A 57 -11.90 19.69 12.77
CA LYS A 57 -11.00 19.00 13.70
C LYS A 57 -10.86 19.80 15.01
N LYS A 58 -10.94 19.10 16.13
CA LYS A 58 -10.77 19.67 17.48
C LYS A 58 -9.30 19.66 17.90
N ASP A 59 -8.94 20.45 18.90
CA ASP A 59 -7.54 20.66 19.30
C ASP A 59 -6.78 19.38 19.70
N ASN A 60 -7.45 18.40 20.30
CA ASN A 60 -6.84 17.14 20.72
C ASN A 60 -6.91 16.02 19.67
N GLN A 61 -7.39 16.31 18.46
CA GLN A 61 -7.60 15.31 17.41
C GLN A 61 -6.46 15.23 16.39
N ASP A 62 -5.26 15.64 16.76
CA ASP A 62 -4.09 15.39 15.90
C ASP A 62 -3.77 13.89 15.82
N SER A 63 -3.48 13.44 14.62
CA SER A 63 -2.84 12.16 14.41
C SER A 63 -1.31 12.27 14.51
N TYR A 64 -0.62 11.15 14.59
CA TYR A 64 0.84 11.09 14.46
C TYR A 64 1.34 11.82 13.18
N MET A 65 0.61 11.68 12.07
CA MET A 65 0.95 12.34 10.80
C MET A 65 0.79 13.86 10.87
N ASP A 66 -0.28 14.33 11.53
CA ASP A 66 -0.50 15.75 11.75
C ASP A 66 0.58 16.36 12.66
N LEU A 67 0.94 15.65 13.73
CA LEU A 67 1.99 16.07 14.66
C LEU A 67 3.35 16.17 13.94
N TRP A 68 3.68 15.18 13.12
CA TRP A 68 4.90 15.22 12.32
C TRP A 68 4.89 16.41 11.34
N TYR A 69 3.79 16.62 10.63
CA TYR A 69 3.66 17.76 9.72
C TYR A 69 3.85 19.10 10.46
N LYS A 70 3.20 19.29 11.60
CA LYS A 70 3.31 20.52 12.41
C LYS A 70 4.74 20.78 12.89
N LYS A 71 5.45 19.74 13.31
CA LYS A 71 6.84 19.84 13.80
C LYS A 71 7.86 20.06 12.68
N HIS A 72 7.61 19.56 11.49
CA HIS A 72 8.57 19.49 10.38
C HIS A 72 7.95 19.80 9.02
N THR A 73 7.18 20.89 8.91
CA THR A 73 6.49 21.30 7.67
C THR A 73 7.46 21.41 6.48
N THR A 74 8.69 21.88 6.71
CA THR A 74 9.72 22.02 5.66
C THR A 74 10.22 20.70 5.08
N ALA A 75 9.96 19.58 5.75
CA ALA A 75 10.27 18.24 5.23
C ALA A 75 9.23 17.77 4.19
N TRP A 76 8.14 18.51 4.00
CA TRP A 76 7.07 18.16 3.07
C TRP A 76 7.17 19.01 1.80
N HIS A 77 7.08 18.38 0.66
CA HIS A 77 7.26 19.03 -0.63
C HIS A 77 6.35 20.25 -0.80
N ASN A 78 6.95 21.42 -1.04
CA ASN A 78 6.26 22.71 -1.15
C ASN A 78 5.37 23.09 0.04
N GLY A 79 5.60 22.49 1.22
CA GLY A 79 4.79 22.73 2.41
C GLY A 79 3.35 22.21 2.34
N TYR A 80 2.98 21.49 1.30
CA TYR A 80 1.68 20.83 1.25
C TYR A 80 1.61 19.66 2.23
N GLY A 81 0.46 19.50 2.88
CA GLY A 81 0.26 18.47 3.89
C GLY A 81 -1.21 18.20 4.17
N PRO A 82 -1.52 17.61 5.34
CA PRO A 82 -2.86 17.17 5.68
C PRO A 82 -3.85 18.30 6.02
N THR A 83 -3.40 19.56 6.10
CA THR A 83 -4.25 20.71 6.53
C THR A 83 -5.51 20.88 5.69
N VAL A 84 -5.36 20.80 4.38
CA VAL A 84 -6.46 20.83 3.40
C VAL A 84 -6.57 19.50 2.69
N ALA A 85 -5.43 18.85 2.45
CA ALA A 85 -5.32 17.63 1.66
C ALA A 85 -6.08 17.77 0.32
N THR A 86 -7.09 16.93 0.06
CA THR A 86 -7.98 17.07 -1.08
C THR A 86 -9.30 17.77 -0.73
N ASN A 87 -9.47 18.15 0.52
CA ASN A 87 -10.72 18.69 1.07
C ASN A 87 -11.90 17.70 0.93
N PHE A 88 -11.65 16.42 1.10
CA PHE A 88 -12.66 15.37 0.93
C PHE A 88 -13.81 15.53 1.91
N ILE A 89 -13.55 15.97 3.15
CA ILE A 89 -14.59 16.09 4.17
C ILE A 89 -15.73 17.04 3.76
N GLU A 90 -15.43 18.09 3.01
CA GLU A 90 -16.44 19.02 2.51
C GLU A 90 -16.95 18.65 1.11
N ARG A 91 -16.17 17.86 0.34
CA ARG A 91 -16.45 17.58 -1.07
C ARG A 91 -16.68 16.09 -1.35
N TYR A 92 -16.92 15.27 -0.34
CA TYR A 92 -17.11 13.81 -0.51
C TYR A 92 -18.23 13.46 -1.48
N GLN A 93 -19.30 14.25 -1.53
CA GLN A 93 -20.42 13.98 -2.46
C GLN A 93 -19.96 14.08 -3.91
N GLU A 94 -19.17 15.09 -4.26
CA GLU A 94 -18.62 15.24 -5.61
C GLU A 94 -17.69 14.06 -5.94
N ASP A 95 -16.86 13.64 -5.01
CA ASP A 95 -15.98 12.49 -5.19
C ASP A 95 -16.79 11.20 -5.38
N VAL A 96 -17.87 10.99 -4.60
CA VAL A 96 -18.77 9.83 -4.76
C VAL A 96 -19.49 9.86 -6.10
N ASP A 97 -19.91 11.03 -6.57
CA ASP A 97 -20.55 11.18 -7.89
C ASP A 97 -19.55 10.82 -9.02
N LEU A 98 -18.28 11.17 -8.88
CA LEU A 98 -17.21 10.76 -9.80
C LEU A 98 -16.94 9.25 -9.73
N MET A 99 -16.91 8.65 -8.53
CA MET A 99 -16.80 7.19 -8.38
C MET A 99 -17.94 6.46 -9.09
N LYS A 100 -19.17 6.94 -8.93
CA LYS A 100 -20.35 6.42 -9.63
C LYS A 100 -20.23 6.59 -11.14
N ALA A 101 -19.75 7.75 -11.61
CA ALA A 101 -19.58 8.02 -13.04
C ALA A 101 -18.54 7.12 -13.70
N ILE A 102 -17.48 6.74 -12.98
CA ILE A 102 -16.48 5.74 -13.39
C ILE A 102 -17.08 4.33 -13.29
N GLY A 103 -18.01 4.09 -12.37
CA GLY A 103 -18.60 2.78 -12.09
C GLY A 103 -17.75 1.94 -11.13
N LEU A 104 -17.01 2.58 -10.22
CA LEU A 104 -16.19 1.86 -9.23
C LEU A 104 -17.06 0.89 -8.44
N GLN A 105 -16.56 -0.34 -8.26
CA GLN A 105 -17.27 -1.38 -7.54
C GLN A 105 -16.97 -1.34 -6.03
N GLY A 106 -15.85 -0.73 -5.64
CA GLY A 106 -15.49 -0.54 -4.24
C GLY A 106 -14.63 0.71 -4.05
N TYR A 107 -14.77 1.33 -2.89
CA TYR A 107 -13.95 2.43 -2.43
C TYR A 107 -13.39 2.12 -1.05
N ARG A 108 -12.07 1.98 -0.95
CA ARG A 108 -11.40 1.76 0.33
C ARG A 108 -10.90 3.09 0.88
N THR A 109 -11.25 3.37 2.13
CA THR A 109 -10.72 4.50 2.90
C THR A 109 -10.49 4.07 4.34
N SER A 110 -10.03 4.98 5.20
CA SER A 110 -9.89 4.74 6.63
C SER A 110 -10.91 5.54 7.46
N LEU A 111 -11.21 5.03 8.64
CA LEU A 111 -11.86 5.80 9.69
C LEU A 111 -10.75 6.47 10.50
N ASN A 112 -10.70 7.78 10.51
CA ASN A 112 -9.65 8.51 11.20
C ASN A 112 -9.79 8.36 12.72
N TRP A 113 -9.00 7.46 13.34
CA TRP A 113 -9.05 7.18 14.76
C TRP A 113 -8.90 8.46 15.59
N SER A 114 -7.96 9.34 15.23
CA SER A 114 -7.73 10.58 15.97
C SER A 114 -8.90 11.55 15.93
N ARG A 115 -9.79 11.44 14.92
CA ARG A 115 -10.97 12.30 14.76
C ARG A 115 -12.26 11.64 15.25
N PHE A 116 -12.34 10.33 15.17
CA PHE A 116 -13.54 9.61 15.57
C PHE A 116 -13.82 9.72 17.08
N LEU A 117 -12.78 9.88 17.89
CA LEU A 117 -12.89 10.02 19.34
C LEU A 117 -12.43 11.42 19.81
N ILE A 118 -13.09 11.96 20.83
CA ILE A 118 -12.69 13.16 21.57
C ILE A 118 -12.06 12.83 22.93
N ASP A 119 -12.27 11.63 23.43
CA ASP A 119 -11.61 11.09 24.62
C ASP A 119 -11.23 9.64 24.31
N TYR A 120 -9.94 9.38 24.20
CA TYR A 120 -9.43 8.06 23.79
C TYR A 120 -9.47 7.04 24.94
N GLU A 121 -9.35 7.50 26.19
CA GLU A 121 -9.38 6.62 27.37
C GLU A 121 -10.79 6.11 27.67
N ASN A 122 -11.77 6.99 27.57
CA ASN A 122 -13.17 6.68 27.85
C ASN A 122 -13.96 6.33 26.58
N VAL A 123 -13.32 6.37 25.40
CA VAL A 123 -13.92 6.04 24.09
C VAL A 123 -15.16 6.91 23.81
N VAL A 124 -15.02 8.22 23.99
CA VAL A 124 -16.10 9.16 23.70
C VAL A 124 -16.07 9.55 22.24
N VAL A 125 -17.11 9.19 21.50
CA VAL A 125 -17.22 9.45 20.05
C VAL A 125 -17.43 10.94 19.77
N ASP A 126 -16.74 11.47 18.75
CA ASP A 126 -17.06 12.75 18.15
C ASP A 126 -18.27 12.61 17.23
N GLU A 127 -19.45 12.97 17.73
CA GLU A 127 -20.69 12.83 16.98
C GLU A 127 -20.77 13.67 15.71
N GLU A 128 -20.05 14.80 15.62
CA GLU A 128 -20.00 15.62 14.40
C GLU A 128 -19.21 14.89 13.31
N TYR A 129 -18.04 14.34 13.65
CA TYR A 129 -17.24 13.57 12.72
C TYR A 129 -17.93 12.25 12.38
N ALA A 130 -18.53 11.57 13.37
CA ALA A 130 -19.26 10.34 13.13
C ALA A 130 -20.45 10.54 12.20
N ALA A 131 -21.20 11.64 12.33
CA ALA A 131 -22.31 11.97 11.45
C ALA A 131 -21.86 12.31 10.01
N TYR A 132 -20.69 12.95 9.85
CA TYR A 132 -20.08 13.14 8.52
C TYR A 132 -19.79 11.78 7.89
N TYR A 133 -19.13 10.91 8.63
CA TYR A 133 -18.73 9.60 8.13
C TYR A 133 -19.94 8.71 7.79
N ASP A 134 -21.03 8.78 8.58
CA ASP A 134 -22.32 8.15 8.25
C ASP A 134 -22.86 8.58 6.88
N LYS A 135 -22.83 9.91 6.60
CA LYS A 135 -23.31 10.47 5.33
C LYS A 135 -22.45 10.03 4.15
N MET A 136 -21.14 10.00 4.34
CA MET A 136 -20.21 9.56 3.32
C MET A 136 -20.43 8.07 2.97
N LEU A 137 -20.58 7.20 3.98
CA LEU A 137 -20.89 5.79 3.77
C LEU A 137 -22.22 5.60 3.05
N ASP A 138 -23.28 6.31 3.48
CA ASP A 138 -24.59 6.25 2.85
C ASP A 138 -24.55 6.73 1.38
N ALA A 139 -23.78 7.76 1.09
CA ALA A 139 -23.58 8.23 -0.27
C ALA A 139 -22.87 7.19 -1.16
N CYS A 140 -21.83 6.53 -0.67
CA CYS A 140 -21.16 5.44 -1.39
C CYS A 140 -22.14 4.29 -1.67
N ILE A 141 -22.87 3.83 -0.69
CA ILE A 141 -23.86 2.74 -0.82
C ILE A 141 -24.94 3.12 -1.83
N ALA A 142 -25.51 4.34 -1.74
CA ALA A 142 -26.53 4.82 -2.66
C ALA A 142 -25.99 4.99 -4.12
N ALA A 143 -24.69 5.22 -4.27
CA ALA A 143 -24.02 5.26 -5.56
C ALA A 143 -23.72 3.87 -6.15
N GLY A 144 -23.93 2.79 -5.38
CA GLY A 144 -23.55 1.42 -5.76
C GLY A 144 -22.05 1.14 -5.63
N VAL A 145 -21.34 1.95 -4.84
CA VAL A 145 -19.92 1.79 -4.53
C VAL A 145 -19.80 1.17 -3.15
N GLU A 146 -19.26 -0.05 -3.05
CA GLU A 146 -19.10 -0.75 -1.77
C GLU A 146 -18.03 -0.06 -0.90
N PRO A 147 -18.37 0.48 0.28
CA PRO A 147 -17.38 1.06 1.17
C PRO A 147 -16.58 -0.03 1.88
N MET A 148 -15.26 0.11 1.84
CA MET A 148 -14.30 -0.76 2.52
C MET A 148 -13.53 0.08 3.52
N VAL A 149 -13.66 -0.21 4.83
CA VAL A 149 -13.18 0.66 5.89
C VAL A 149 -11.97 0.06 6.60
N CYS A 150 -10.85 0.79 6.59
CA CYS A 150 -9.69 0.50 7.40
C CYS A 150 -9.78 1.27 8.73
N LEU A 151 -9.56 0.61 9.85
CA LEU A 151 -9.62 1.24 11.18
C LEU A 151 -8.42 2.14 11.47
N GLU A 152 -7.26 1.87 10.88
CA GLU A 152 -6.06 2.72 11.03
C GLU A 152 -5.22 2.69 9.77
N HIS A 153 -5.00 3.87 9.17
CA HIS A 153 -4.08 4.10 8.07
C HIS A 153 -3.10 5.24 8.44
N TYR A 154 -2.33 5.02 9.51
CA TYR A 154 -1.38 5.97 10.12
C TYR A 154 -2.05 7.09 10.96
N GLU A 155 -3.33 6.94 11.31
CA GLU A 155 -4.08 7.92 12.11
C GLU A 155 -3.99 7.64 13.63
N LEU A 156 -2.91 7.01 14.11
CA LEU A 156 -2.65 6.89 15.55
C LEU A 156 -2.78 8.27 16.21
N PRO A 157 -3.63 8.45 17.25
CA PRO A 157 -3.75 9.72 17.94
C PRO A 157 -2.42 10.20 18.50
N ALA A 158 -2.09 11.48 18.25
CA ALA A 158 -0.84 12.08 18.71
C ALA A 158 -0.72 12.05 20.24
N GLU A 159 -1.83 12.23 20.95
CA GLU A 159 -1.88 12.13 22.41
C GLU A 159 -1.40 10.75 22.90
N LEU A 160 -1.86 9.66 22.26
CA LEU A 160 -1.44 8.30 22.64
C LEU A 160 0.03 8.04 22.28
N PHE A 161 0.51 8.67 21.20
CA PHE A 161 1.93 8.60 20.85
C PHE A 161 2.80 9.34 21.87
N GLU A 162 2.43 10.56 22.26
CA GLU A 162 3.21 11.38 23.20
C GLU A 162 3.13 10.85 24.63
N LYS A 163 1.96 10.35 25.07
CA LYS A 163 1.74 9.88 26.43
C LYS A 163 2.28 8.47 26.69
N TYR A 164 2.15 7.56 25.73
CA TYR A 164 2.42 6.13 25.91
C TYR A 164 3.48 5.58 24.96
N GLY A 165 4.05 6.37 24.06
CA GLY A 165 4.96 5.90 23.01
C GLY A 165 4.25 5.15 21.88
N GLY A 166 2.96 5.41 21.69
CA GLY A 166 2.16 4.80 20.64
C GLY A 166 2.10 3.28 20.77
N TRP A 167 2.30 2.57 19.67
CA TRP A 167 2.21 1.12 19.61
C TRP A 167 3.28 0.35 20.43
N ALA A 168 4.25 1.04 21.07
CA ALA A 168 5.13 0.39 22.06
C ALA A 168 4.38 -0.02 23.33
N SER A 169 3.20 0.53 23.57
CA SER A 169 2.39 0.29 24.78
C SER A 169 1.25 -0.70 24.54
N LYS A 170 1.13 -1.70 25.42
CA LYS A 170 -0.02 -2.62 25.45
C LYS A 170 -1.32 -1.90 25.78
N HIS A 171 -1.26 -0.82 26.57
CA HIS A 171 -2.44 0.01 26.84
C HIS A 171 -3.01 0.61 25.56
N VAL A 172 -2.18 1.02 24.60
CA VAL A 172 -2.64 1.51 23.30
C VAL A 172 -3.31 0.40 22.49
N VAL A 173 -2.86 -0.85 22.61
CA VAL A 173 -3.56 -2.01 22.02
C VAL A 173 -4.99 -2.13 22.59
N ASP A 174 -5.14 -2.03 23.91
CA ASP A 174 -6.44 -2.12 24.54
C ASP A 174 -7.37 -0.97 24.14
N LEU A 175 -6.85 0.25 24.04
CA LEU A 175 -7.60 1.42 23.54
C LEU A 175 -8.03 1.27 22.09
N TYR A 176 -7.15 0.73 21.26
CA TYR A 176 -7.47 0.45 19.85
C TYR A 176 -8.62 -0.58 19.72
N VAL A 177 -8.58 -1.62 20.51
CA VAL A 177 -9.65 -2.66 20.49
C VAL A 177 -11.00 -2.05 20.88
N LYS A 178 -11.02 -1.17 21.89
CA LYS A 178 -12.25 -0.44 22.30
C LYS A 178 -12.72 0.53 21.20
N TYR A 179 -11.79 1.23 20.55
CA TYR A 179 -12.08 2.07 19.39
C TYR A 179 -12.69 1.25 18.25
N ALA A 180 -12.09 0.11 17.93
CA ALA A 180 -12.59 -0.80 16.89
C ALA A 180 -14.02 -1.25 17.21
N GLU A 181 -14.31 -1.61 18.46
CA GLU A 181 -15.65 -1.98 18.90
C GLU A 181 -16.65 -0.82 18.73
N ALA A 182 -16.29 0.41 19.12
CA ALA A 182 -17.14 1.59 18.93
C ALA A 182 -17.43 1.85 17.44
N ALA A 183 -16.43 1.65 16.56
CA ALA A 183 -16.60 1.76 15.12
C ALA A 183 -17.57 0.67 14.58
N PHE A 184 -17.45 -0.57 15.04
CA PHE A 184 -18.35 -1.65 14.66
C PHE A 184 -19.78 -1.42 15.17
N GLN A 185 -19.95 -0.92 16.38
CA GLN A 185 -21.26 -0.56 16.94
C GLN A 185 -21.94 0.51 16.08
N ARG A 186 -21.20 1.50 15.65
CA ARG A 186 -21.73 2.63 14.85
C ARG A 186 -22.03 2.23 13.42
N TYR A 187 -21.08 1.58 12.72
CA TYR A 187 -21.13 1.38 11.27
C TYR A 187 -21.29 -0.08 10.83
N GLY A 188 -21.26 -1.04 11.75
CA GLY A 188 -21.25 -2.47 11.42
C GLY A 188 -22.46 -2.94 10.62
N LYS A 189 -23.59 -2.23 10.68
CA LYS A 189 -24.79 -2.53 9.88
C LYS A 189 -24.71 -2.03 8.43
N LYS A 190 -23.72 -1.17 8.11
CA LYS A 190 -23.52 -0.56 6.79
C LYS A 190 -22.28 -1.10 6.08
N VAL A 191 -21.21 -1.31 6.83
CA VAL A 191 -19.91 -1.68 6.29
C VAL A 191 -19.76 -3.19 6.29
N LYS A 192 -19.56 -3.75 5.11
CA LYS A 192 -19.33 -5.17 4.87
C LYS A 192 -17.88 -5.58 5.08
N TYR A 193 -16.95 -4.72 4.67
CA TYR A 193 -15.54 -5.02 4.57
C TYR A 193 -14.72 -4.13 5.49
N TRP A 194 -14.17 -4.74 6.52
CA TRP A 194 -13.37 -4.07 7.52
C TRP A 194 -11.92 -4.52 7.45
N PHE A 195 -11.00 -3.62 7.77
CA PHE A 195 -9.58 -3.91 7.89
C PHE A 195 -9.04 -3.29 9.18
N ALA A 196 -8.21 -4.06 9.90
CA ALA A 196 -7.58 -3.56 11.11
C ALA A 196 -6.59 -2.43 10.80
N PHE A 197 -5.64 -2.69 9.95
CA PHE A 197 -4.56 -1.76 9.63
C PHE A 197 -4.32 -1.67 8.13
N ASN A 198 -3.79 -0.53 7.69
CA ASN A 198 -3.06 -0.40 6.45
C ASN A 198 -1.56 -0.38 6.73
N GLU A 199 -0.81 -1.27 6.10
CA GLU A 199 0.67 -1.34 6.11
C GLU A 199 1.28 -1.26 7.53
N PRO A 200 0.91 -2.15 8.44
CA PRO A 200 1.36 -2.06 9.83
C PRO A 200 2.89 -2.08 10.00
N VAL A 201 3.66 -2.59 9.02
CA VAL A 201 5.13 -2.67 9.07
C VAL A 201 5.82 -1.34 8.75
N VAL A 202 5.17 -0.45 8.00
CA VAL A 202 5.87 0.68 7.34
C VAL A 202 6.28 1.79 8.31
N VAL A 203 5.38 2.24 9.20
CA VAL A 203 5.65 3.41 10.04
C VAL A 203 6.83 3.17 10.95
N GLN A 204 6.82 2.10 11.75
CA GLN A 204 7.89 1.81 12.71
C GLN A 204 9.22 1.47 12.05
N THR A 205 9.20 0.83 10.86
CA THR A 205 10.42 0.59 10.09
C THR A 205 11.06 1.91 9.70
N ARG A 206 10.29 2.84 9.13
CA ARG A 206 10.81 4.16 8.74
C ARG A 206 11.18 5.04 9.93
N VAL A 207 10.57 4.85 11.09
CA VAL A 207 10.85 5.62 12.32
C VAL A 207 12.03 5.05 13.07
N TYR A 208 11.97 3.75 13.44
CA TYR A 208 12.86 3.16 14.44
C TYR A 208 14.00 2.29 13.87
N LEU A 209 13.92 1.85 12.61
CA LEU A 209 15.06 1.21 11.95
C LEU A 209 15.81 2.20 11.07
N ASP A 210 15.10 2.84 10.12
CA ASP A 210 15.72 3.69 9.11
C ASP A 210 16.02 5.10 9.64
N ALA A 211 15.32 5.56 10.67
CA ALA A 211 15.33 6.94 11.18
C ALA A 211 15.04 7.99 10.09
N LEU A 212 14.15 7.67 9.15
CA LEU A 212 13.76 8.52 8.02
C LEU A 212 12.48 9.33 8.26
N ARG A 213 11.73 8.98 9.31
CA ARG A 213 10.52 9.69 9.73
C ARG A 213 10.64 10.15 11.17
N TRP A 214 9.95 11.24 11.50
CA TRP A 214 9.88 11.73 12.87
C TRP A 214 9.39 10.62 13.84
N PRO A 215 9.99 10.47 15.04
CA PRO A 215 11.01 11.29 15.70
C PRO A 215 12.47 11.04 15.28
N PHE A 216 12.77 10.33 14.19
CA PHE A 216 14.11 10.05 13.64
C PHE A 216 15.01 9.28 14.62
N GLU A 217 14.43 8.38 15.38
CA GLU A 217 15.12 7.54 16.38
C GLU A 217 15.53 6.21 15.76
N ARG A 218 16.60 5.60 16.31
CA ARG A 218 16.93 4.19 16.07
C ARG A 218 16.75 3.43 17.37
N ASP A 219 15.73 2.57 17.38
CA ASP A 219 15.36 1.78 18.55
C ASP A 219 14.71 0.47 18.11
N THR A 220 15.49 -0.60 18.10
CA THR A 220 15.03 -1.89 17.60
C THR A 220 14.01 -2.55 18.54
N ASP A 221 14.10 -2.29 19.85
CA ASP A 221 13.09 -2.78 20.80
C ASP A 221 11.73 -2.15 20.53
N LYS A 222 11.69 -0.81 20.34
CA LYS A 222 10.46 -0.13 19.95
C LYS A 222 9.94 -0.60 18.59
N TRP A 223 10.83 -0.77 17.61
CA TRP A 223 10.45 -1.30 16.30
C TRP A 223 9.72 -2.63 16.41
N MET A 224 10.28 -3.57 17.17
CA MET A 224 9.66 -4.89 17.29
C MET A 224 8.43 -4.87 18.21
N ALA A 225 8.41 -4.05 19.25
CA ALA A 225 7.23 -3.84 20.08
C ALA A 225 6.04 -3.32 19.27
N TRP A 226 6.26 -2.37 18.35
CA TRP A 226 5.21 -1.89 17.45
C TRP A 226 4.72 -2.99 16.51
N ASN A 227 5.64 -3.80 15.92
CA ASN A 227 5.25 -4.92 15.05
C ASN A 227 4.39 -5.93 15.82
N TYR A 228 4.84 -6.36 16.99
CA TYR A 228 4.13 -7.33 17.82
C TYR A 228 2.76 -6.81 18.27
N ASN A 229 2.71 -5.59 18.79
CA ASN A 229 1.48 -5.00 19.32
C ASN A 229 0.44 -4.70 18.23
N LYS A 230 0.87 -4.29 17.03
CA LYS A 230 -0.06 -4.15 15.90
C LYS A 230 -0.61 -5.50 15.41
N ALA A 231 0.21 -6.55 15.38
CA ALA A 231 -0.28 -7.88 15.08
C ALA A 231 -1.29 -8.35 16.14
N LEU A 232 -0.97 -8.18 17.43
CA LEU A 232 -1.89 -8.49 18.53
C LEU A 232 -3.20 -7.69 18.43
N ALA A 233 -3.12 -6.38 18.17
CA ALA A 233 -4.28 -5.51 17.99
C ALA A 233 -5.15 -5.95 16.81
N THR A 234 -4.54 -6.40 15.69
CA THR A 234 -5.25 -6.95 14.53
C THR A 234 -6.12 -8.14 14.93
N ASN A 235 -5.53 -9.13 15.63
CA ASN A 235 -6.22 -10.35 16.01
C ASN A 235 -7.24 -10.10 17.13
N ARG A 236 -6.97 -9.19 18.07
CA ARG A 236 -7.96 -8.79 19.11
C ARG A 236 -9.14 -8.02 18.52
N ALA A 237 -8.94 -7.16 17.50
CA ALA A 237 -10.03 -6.52 16.79
C ALA A 237 -10.91 -7.54 16.05
N MET A 238 -10.31 -8.58 15.43
CA MET A 238 -11.07 -9.71 14.87
C MET A 238 -11.87 -10.45 15.94
N LYS A 239 -11.31 -10.68 17.13
CA LYS A 239 -12.00 -11.31 18.24
C LYS A 239 -13.29 -10.54 18.60
N VAL A 240 -13.16 -9.22 18.82
CA VAL A 240 -14.31 -8.35 19.13
C VAL A 240 -15.32 -8.33 17.99
N TYR A 241 -14.87 -8.26 16.72
CA TYR A 241 -15.74 -8.31 15.57
C TYR A 241 -16.61 -9.59 15.53
N LYS A 242 -16.01 -10.74 15.85
CA LYS A 242 -16.70 -12.04 15.89
C LYS A 242 -17.62 -12.16 17.09
N GLU A 243 -17.12 -11.91 18.29
CA GLU A 243 -17.84 -12.10 19.56
C GLU A 243 -18.98 -11.09 19.74
N GLY A 244 -18.79 -9.85 19.26
CA GLY A 244 -19.82 -8.80 19.30
C GLY A 244 -20.94 -8.96 18.28
N GLY A 245 -20.84 -9.94 17.37
CA GLY A 245 -21.87 -10.21 16.36
C GLY A 245 -21.98 -9.09 15.31
N TYR A 246 -20.91 -8.36 15.04
CA TYR A 246 -20.90 -7.22 14.10
C TYR A 246 -20.85 -7.64 12.63
N ARG A 247 -20.63 -8.93 12.36
CA ARG A 247 -20.59 -9.47 11.00
C ARG A 247 -21.98 -9.50 10.38
N ILE A 248 -22.18 -8.71 9.33
CA ILE A 248 -23.39 -8.79 8.48
C ILE A 248 -23.20 -9.85 7.39
N GLU A 249 -24.27 -10.20 6.66
CA GLU A 249 -24.23 -11.18 5.58
C GLU A 249 -23.16 -10.80 4.51
N GLY A 250 -22.28 -11.76 4.21
CA GLY A 250 -21.15 -11.57 3.31
C GLY A 250 -20.04 -10.66 3.86
N GLY A 251 -20.16 -10.22 5.12
CA GLY A 251 -19.16 -9.36 5.76
C GLY A 251 -17.87 -10.11 6.07
N LYS A 252 -16.72 -9.39 5.94
CA LYS A 252 -15.37 -9.91 6.21
C LYS A 252 -14.56 -8.90 7.01
N PHE A 253 -13.71 -9.44 7.88
CA PHE A 253 -12.68 -8.66 8.57
C PHE A 253 -11.30 -9.15 8.16
N GLY A 254 -10.41 -8.22 7.84
CA GLY A 254 -9.06 -8.50 7.39
C GLY A 254 -8.04 -7.48 7.86
N THR A 255 -6.90 -7.50 7.23
CA THR A 255 -5.86 -6.46 7.37
C THR A 255 -5.22 -6.21 6.01
N ILE A 256 -4.63 -5.04 5.83
CA ILE A 256 -3.95 -4.65 4.60
C ILE A 256 -2.46 -4.62 4.86
N LEU A 257 -1.71 -5.41 4.11
CA LEU A 257 -0.29 -5.59 4.30
C LEU A 257 0.50 -5.01 3.13
N ASN A 258 1.50 -4.20 3.42
CA ASN A 258 2.53 -3.89 2.43
C ASN A 258 3.45 -5.11 2.32
N VAL A 259 3.39 -5.78 1.20
CA VAL A 259 4.23 -6.95 0.95
C VAL A 259 5.22 -6.61 -0.15
N GLU A 260 6.47 -6.87 0.12
CA GLU A 260 7.56 -6.65 -0.82
C GLU A 260 8.16 -7.99 -1.22
N VAL A 261 7.91 -8.41 -2.46
CA VAL A 261 8.47 -9.66 -2.98
C VAL A 261 9.97 -9.50 -3.17
N ALA A 262 10.75 -10.28 -2.43
CA ALA A 262 12.20 -10.24 -2.48
C ALA A 262 12.74 -11.23 -3.51
N TYR A 263 13.39 -10.72 -4.55
CA TYR A 263 14.09 -11.54 -5.54
C TYR A 263 15.58 -11.60 -5.24
N PRO A 264 16.14 -12.80 -5.02
CA PRO A 264 17.58 -12.95 -4.81
C PRO A 264 18.35 -12.66 -6.10
N ARG A 265 19.56 -12.11 -5.97
CA ARG A 265 20.45 -11.84 -7.13
C ARG A 265 20.75 -13.09 -7.94
N SER A 266 20.86 -14.24 -7.28
CA SER A 266 21.19 -15.50 -7.92
C SER A 266 20.59 -16.70 -7.17
N LYS A 267 20.77 -17.91 -7.75
CA LYS A 267 20.41 -19.17 -7.09
C LYS A 267 21.46 -19.64 -6.07
N CYS A 268 22.50 -18.84 -5.79
CA CYS A 268 23.46 -19.15 -4.74
C CYS A 268 22.72 -19.21 -3.38
N PRO A 269 22.98 -20.20 -2.51
CA PRO A 269 22.32 -20.31 -1.20
C PRO A 269 22.43 -19.01 -0.36
N PHE A 270 23.54 -18.31 -0.46
CA PHE A 270 23.77 -17.06 0.25
C PHE A 270 22.83 -15.92 -0.19
N ASP A 271 22.53 -15.83 -1.50
CA ASP A 271 21.56 -14.85 -2.01
C ASP A 271 20.11 -15.29 -1.71
N GLN A 272 19.83 -16.61 -1.69
CA GLN A 272 18.51 -17.14 -1.31
C GLN A 272 18.22 -16.86 0.17
N GLU A 273 19.16 -17.15 1.06
CA GLU A 273 19.04 -16.83 2.49
C GLU A 273 18.79 -15.34 2.73
N ALA A 274 19.43 -14.46 1.95
CA ALA A 274 19.18 -13.03 2.03
C ALA A 274 17.73 -12.65 1.71
N ALA A 275 17.12 -13.29 0.70
CA ALA A 275 15.73 -13.10 0.36
C ALA A 275 14.79 -13.66 1.45
N ASP A 276 15.11 -14.81 2.02
CA ASP A 276 14.37 -15.42 3.12
C ASP A 276 14.39 -14.56 4.39
N MET A 277 15.54 -13.96 4.71
CA MET A 277 15.68 -13.03 5.84
C MET A 277 14.92 -11.72 5.61
N PHE A 278 14.95 -11.17 4.40
CA PHE A 278 14.13 -10.03 4.06
C PHE A 278 12.64 -10.35 4.27
N ASP A 279 12.18 -11.47 3.74
CA ASP A 279 10.80 -11.93 3.85
C ASP A 279 10.38 -12.15 5.32
N LEU A 280 11.25 -12.73 6.13
CA LEU A 280 11.02 -12.96 7.56
C LEU A 280 10.68 -11.67 8.31
N PHE A 281 11.53 -10.65 8.16
CA PHE A 281 11.42 -9.41 8.94
C PHE A 281 10.43 -8.41 8.35
N TYR A 282 10.14 -8.48 7.06
CA TYR A 282 9.27 -7.51 6.40
C TYR A 282 7.86 -8.05 6.13
N ASN A 283 7.74 -9.26 5.62
CA ASN A 283 6.46 -9.85 5.21
C ASN A 283 5.88 -10.79 6.27
N LYS A 284 6.61 -11.85 6.63
CA LYS A 284 6.10 -12.90 7.53
C LYS A 284 5.78 -12.40 8.93
N VAL A 285 6.41 -11.33 9.38
CA VAL A 285 6.12 -10.69 10.68
C VAL A 285 4.65 -10.26 10.82
N PHE A 286 3.93 -10.07 9.71
CA PHE A 286 2.49 -9.76 9.69
C PHE A 286 1.65 -10.81 8.95
N LEU A 287 2.15 -11.39 7.86
CA LEU A 287 1.40 -12.43 7.11
C LEU A 287 1.09 -13.65 8.00
N ASP A 288 2.11 -14.16 8.70
CA ASP A 288 1.95 -15.38 9.48
C ASP A 288 0.99 -15.20 10.68
N PRO A 289 1.09 -14.17 11.55
CA PRO A 289 0.12 -13.97 12.62
C PRO A 289 -1.28 -13.64 12.11
N ALA A 290 -1.42 -12.96 10.97
CA ALA A 290 -2.73 -12.64 10.40
C ALA A 290 -3.45 -13.86 9.81
N ILE A 291 -2.70 -14.78 9.18
CA ILE A 291 -3.27 -15.90 8.42
C ILE A 291 -3.11 -17.24 9.13
N LYS A 292 -1.90 -17.52 9.67
CA LYS A 292 -1.58 -18.80 10.34
C LYS A 292 -1.84 -18.74 11.85
N GLY A 293 -2.01 -17.54 12.43
CA GLY A 293 -2.20 -17.37 13.87
C GLY A 293 -0.94 -17.56 14.70
N GLU A 294 0.23 -17.46 14.09
CA GLU A 294 1.51 -17.61 14.78
C GLU A 294 2.61 -16.80 14.11
N PHE A 295 3.55 -16.29 14.90
CA PHE A 295 4.77 -15.70 14.35
C PHE A 295 5.76 -16.79 13.92
N PRO A 296 6.62 -16.53 12.90
CA PRO A 296 7.73 -17.42 12.60
C PRO A 296 8.61 -17.67 13.83
N LYS A 297 8.91 -18.91 14.12
CA LYS A 297 9.71 -19.27 15.33
C LYS A 297 11.12 -18.70 15.26
N GLU A 298 11.73 -18.71 14.10
CA GLU A 298 13.06 -18.18 13.83
C GLU A 298 13.16 -16.67 14.08
N LEU A 299 12.06 -15.92 13.91
CA LEU A 299 12.02 -14.47 14.15
C LEU A 299 12.47 -14.13 15.59
N PHE A 300 11.81 -14.73 16.58
CA PHE A 300 12.15 -14.45 17.98
C PHE A 300 13.52 -14.99 18.35
N THR A 301 13.92 -16.15 17.83
CA THR A 301 15.24 -16.72 18.07
C THR A 301 16.36 -15.79 17.60
N ILE A 302 16.22 -15.22 16.41
CA ILE A 302 17.20 -14.26 15.87
C ILE A 302 17.19 -12.97 16.69
N LEU A 303 16.03 -12.40 16.98
CA LEU A 303 15.91 -11.16 17.76
C LEU A 303 16.58 -11.30 19.14
N GLU A 304 16.35 -12.42 19.84
CA GLU A 304 16.96 -12.72 21.14
C GLU A 304 18.48 -12.84 21.07
N GLN A 305 19.03 -13.44 19.99
CA GLN A 305 20.48 -13.52 19.76
C GLN A 305 21.14 -12.14 19.61
N TYR A 306 20.41 -11.17 19.07
CA TYR A 306 20.86 -9.78 18.94
C TYR A 306 20.43 -8.88 20.10
N GLY A 307 19.84 -9.45 21.17
CA GLY A 307 19.46 -8.75 22.39
C GLY A 307 18.19 -7.89 22.25
N VAL A 308 17.42 -8.07 21.19
CA VAL A 308 16.13 -7.38 20.99
C VAL A 308 15.06 -8.07 21.84
N LYS A 309 14.38 -7.29 22.68
CA LYS A 309 13.39 -7.80 23.62
C LYS A 309 11.99 -7.65 23.05
N VAL A 310 11.19 -8.71 23.18
CA VAL A 310 9.77 -8.71 22.82
C VAL A 310 8.98 -9.16 24.03
N ASP A 311 8.23 -8.24 24.62
CA ASP A 311 7.29 -8.55 25.70
C ASP A 311 6.07 -9.26 25.12
N ARG A 312 5.89 -10.55 25.46
CA ARG A 312 4.81 -11.41 24.99
C ARG A 312 4.33 -12.38 26.05
N THR A 313 3.05 -12.66 26.08
CA THR A 313 2.44 -13.62 26.99
C THR A 313 1.76 -14.75 26.23
N GLU A 314 1.55 -15.89 26.90
CA GLU A 314 0.83 -17.03 26.32
C GLU A 314 -0.63 -16.69 25.99
N GLU A 315 -1.25 -15.79 26.76
CA GLU A 315 -2.61 -15.31 26.50
C GLU A 315 -2.67 -14.49 25.21
N GLU A 316 -1.72 -13.59 24.99
CA GLU A 316 -1.62 -12.81 23.76
C GLU A 316 -1.38 -13.70 22.54
N LEU A 317 -0.48 -14.69 22.68
CA LEU A 317 -0.23 -15.66 21.60
C LEU A 317 -1.47 -16.53 21.31
N LYS A 318 -2.28 -16.82 22.34
CA LYS A 318 -3.57 -17.47 22.15
C LYS A 318 -4.58 -16.57 21.41
N ASP A 319 -4.68 -15.30 21.78
CA ASP A 319 -5.55 -14.34 21.06
C ASP A 319 -5.17 -14.29 19.56
N ILE A 320 -3.87 -14.27 19.25
CA ILE A 320 -3.38 -14.29 17.87
C ILE A 320 -3.78 -15.57 17.16
N ARG A 321 -3.59 -16.73 17.79
CA ARG A 321 -3.86 -18.06 17.19
C ARG A 321 -5.33 -18.28 16.88
N GLU A 322 -6.24 -17.82 17.73
CA GLU A 322 -7.66 -18.11 17.64
C GLU A 322 -8.45 -17.11 16.76
N ASN A 323 -7.82 -15.99 16.39
CA ASN A 323 -8.51 -14.90 15.72
C ASN A 323 -7.79 -14.44 14.42
N THR A 324 -7.59 -15.39 13.52
CA THR A 324 -7.02 -15.11 12.18
C THR A 324 -8.01 -14.40 11.27
N MET A 325 -7.50 -13.74 10.23
CA MET A 325 -8.29 -12.93 9.30
C MET A 325 -9.14 -13.77 8.35
N ASP A 326 -10.23 -13.19 7.84
CA ASP A 326 -11.08 -13.81 6.81
C ASP A 326 -10.51 -13.63 5.40
N TRP A 327 -9.79 -12.55 5.17
CA TRP A 327 -9.18 -12.18 3.90
C TRP A 327 -8.05 -11.17 4.09
N ILE A 328 -7.24 -10.96 3.04
CA ILE A 328 -6.08 -10.08 3.10
C ILE A 328 -6.08 -9.10 1.93
N GLY A 329 -5.89 -7.82 2.23
CA GLY A 329 -5.50 -6.82 1.23
C GLY A 329 -3.97 -6.78 1.10
N LEU A 330 -3.48 -6.76 -0.13
CA LEU A 330 -2.04 -6.65 -0.41
C LEU A 330 -1.75 -5.35 -1.15
N ASN A 331 -0.87 -4.52 -0.58
CA ASN A 331 -0.29 -3.37 -1.24
C ASN A 331 0.99 -3.84 -1.93
N LEU A 332 0.98 -3.87 -3.27
CA LEU A 332 2.08 -4.35 -4.11
C LEU A 332 2.45 -3.30 -5.15
N TYR A 333 3.63 -2.70 -4.99
CA TYR A 333 4.08 -1.60 -5.84
C TYR A 333 5.29 -1.92 -6.70
N HIS A 334 6.28 -2.60 -6.14
CA HIS A 334 7.55 -2.89 -6.82
C HIS A 334 8.23 -4.12 -6.20
N PRO A 335 9.06 -4.83 -6.96
CA PRO A 335 9.91 -5.88 -6.41
C PRO A 335 11.04 -5.29 -5.56
N ASN A 336 11.48 -6.07 -4.56
CA ASN A 336 12.76 -5.86 -3.91
C ASN A 336 13.78 -6.84 -4.45
N ARG A 337 14.97 -6.35 -4.74
CA ARG A 337 16.07 -7.20 -5.19
C ARG A 337 17.15 -7.18 -4.13
N VAL A 338 17.51 -8.35 -3.66
CA VAL A 338 18.46 -8.54 -2.57
C VAL A 338 19.58 -9.50 -2.94
N LYS A 339 20.68 -9.39 -2.24
CA LYS A 339 21.82 -10.31 -2.30
C LYS A 339 22.34 -10.59 -0.90
N GLY A 340 23.06 -11.67 -0.73
CA GLY A 340 23.82 -11.91 0.48
C GLY A 340 24.75 -10.76 0.78
N ARG A 341 24.93 -10.45 2.06
CA ARG A 341 25.69 -9.30 2.50
C ARG A 341 27.19 -9.48 2.24
N GLU A 342 27.78 -8.66 1.42
CA GLU A 342 29.20 -8.69 1.05
C GLU A 342 30.03 -7.68 1.87
N THR A 343 29.36 -6.72 2.53
CA THR A 343 30.05 -5.70 3.34
C THR A 343 30.06 -6.09 4.82
N ALA A 344 31.13 -5.72 5.53
CA ALA A 344 31.27 -5.98 6.95
C ALA A 344 30.24 -5.20 7.78
N ILE A 345 29.71 -5.83 8.82
CA ILE A 345 28.81 -5.21 9.81
C ILE A 345 29.68 -4.64 10.94
N ASN A 346 29.32 -3.45 11.41
CA ASN A 346 29.86 -2.96 12.68
C ASN A 346 29.27 -3.81 13.83
N PRO A 347 30.07 -4.60 14.57
CA PRO A 347 29.55 -5.49 15.62
C PRO A 347 28.94 -4.75 16.81
N LYS A 348 29.14 -3.43 16.90
CA LYS A 348 28.55 -2.56 17.93
C LYS A 348 27.33 -1.79 17.45
N ALA A 349 26.92 -1.95 16.18
CA ALA A 349 25.72 -1.32 15.68
C ALA A 349 24.48 -1.98 16.31
N PRO A 350 23.42 -1.21 16.60
CA PRO A 350 22.11 -1.79 16.93
C PRO A 350 21.66 -2.75 15.83
N PHE A 351 20.97 -3.80 16.22
CA PHE A 351 20.41 -4.76 15.28
C PHE A 351 19.61 -4.07 14.19
N HIS A 352 19.77 -4.56 12.96
CA HIS A 352 18.96 -4.17 11.83
C HIS A 352 18.80 -5.39 10.90
N PRO A 353 17.61 -5.66 10.33
CA PRO A 353 17.40 -6.78 9.40
C PRO A 353 18.39 -6.82 8.23
N ASN A 354 18.89 -5.65 7.78
CA ASN A 354 19.91 -5.58 6.74
C ASN A 354 21.27 -6.15 7.14
N PHE A 355 21.41 -6.69 8.36
CA PHE A 355 22.59 -7.49 8.73
C PHE A 355 22.69 -8.77 7.88
N PHE A 356 21.58 -9.26 7.36
CA PHE A 356 21.50 -10.49 6.59
C PHE A 356 21.50 -10.28 5.09
N TYR A 357 21.19 -9.08 4.59
CA TYR A 357 21.08 -8.81 3.16
C TYR A 357 21.54 -7.40 2.79
N GLU A 358 21.76 -7.20 1.51
CA GLU A 358 21.97 -5.89 0.87
C GLU A 358 21.01 -5.76 -0.32
N GLU A 359 20.57 -4.52 -0.60
CA GLU A 359 19.86 -4.23 -1.84
C GLU A 359 20.78 -4.45 -3.04
N TRP A 360 20.20 -4.96 -4.12
CA TRP A 360 20.90 -5.17 -5.36
C TRP A 360 20.20 -4.49 -6.54
N GLN A 361 21.00 -3.79 -7.33
CA GLN A 361 20.52 -3.06 -8.49
C GLN A 361 20.66 -3.95 -9.74
N MET A 362 19.60 -4.63 -10.17
CA MET A 362 19.63 -5.46 -11.39
C MET A 362 19.79 -4.57 -12.62
N PRO A 363 20.79 -4.83 -13.49
CA PRO A 363 20.91 -4.11 -14.76
C PRO A 363 19.69 -4.33 -15.66
N GLY A 364 19.28 -3.29 -16.41
CA GLY A 364 18.23 -3.39 -17.42
C GLY A 364 16.78 -3.42 -16.88
N ARG A 365 16.57 -3.32 -15.56
CA ARG A 365 15.22 -3.24 -15.00
C ARG A 365 14.49 -1.97 -15.46
N ARG A 366 13.16 -2.09 -15.64
CA ARG A 366 12.30 -0.97 -16.02
C ARG A 366 11.97 -0.13 -14.79
N MET A 367 12.27 1.15 -14.83
CA MET A 367 12.12 2.05 -13.69
C MET A 367 11.05 3.11 -13.91
N ASN A 368 10.25 3.40 -12.89
CA ASN A 368 9.54 4.65 -12.78
C ASN A 368 10.52 5.75 -12.31
N PRO A 369 10.98 6.66 -13.18
CA PRO A 369 11.99 7.63 -12.83
C PRO A 369 11.50 8.69 -11.83
N HIS A 370 10.19 8.88 -11.70
CA HIS A 370 9.60 9.88 -10.81
C HIS A 370 9.58 9.42 -9.35
N ARG A 371 9.49 8.11 -9.11
CA ARG A 371 9.43 7.53 -7.77
C ARG A 371 10.68 6.73 -7.42
N GLY A 372 11.48 6.34 -8.42
CA GLY A 372 12.65 5.49 -8.25
C GLY A 372 12.30 4.02 -7.99
N TRP A 373 11.08 3.61 -8.30
CA TRP A 373 10.60 2.23 -8.13
C TRP A 373 10.71 1.44 -9.43
N GLU A 374 11.07 0.18 -9.32
CA GLU A 374 11.04 -0.75 -10.44
C GLU A 374 9.59 -1.04 -10.83
N ILE A 375 9.29 -1.08 -12.12
CA ILE A 375 8.00 -1.53 -12.65
C ILE A 375 8.14 -3.03 -12.93
N GLY A 376 7.55 -3.84 -12.08
CA GLY A 376 7.63 -5.30 -12.11
C GLY A 376 6.28 -5.92 -11.76
N PRO A 377 5.32 -5.97 -12.71
CA PRO A 377 3.97 -6.47 -12.45
C PRO A 377 3.93 -7.95 -12.04
N GLU A 378 4.96 -8.73 -12.37
CA GLU A 378 5.12 -10.14 -12.03
C GLU A 378 5.03 -10.44 -10.53
N ILE A 379 5.37 -9.47 -9.68
CA ILE A 379 5.25 -9.61 -8.21
C ILE A 379 3.83 -9.99 -7.77
N ILE A 380 2.82 -9.52 -8.50
CA ILE A 380 1.41 -9.81 -8.20
C ILE A 380 1.10 -11.29 -8.47
N TYR A 381 1.60 -11.80 -9.59
CA TYR A 381 1.43 -13.22 -9.95
C TYR A 381 2.16 -14.12 -8.96
N ASP A 382 3.44 -13.83 -8.71
CA ASP A 382 4.28 -14.63 -7.81
C ASP A 382 3.72 -14.63 -6.38
N MET A 383 3.28 -13.47 -5.88
CA MET A 383 2.62 -13.40 -4.58
C MET A 383 1.27 -14.13 -4.58
N GLY A 384 0.53 -14.08 -5.68
CA GLY A 384 -0.71 -14.84 -5.84
C GLY A 384 -0.51 -16.34 -5.75
N LEU A 385 0.55 -16.88 -6.39
CA LEU A 385 0.92 -18.28 -6.24
C LEU A 385 1.30 -18.62 -4.80
N ARG A 386 2.05 -17.74 -4.15
CA ARG A 386 2.43 -17.89 -2.76
C ARG A 386 1.22 -17.91 -1.81
N MET A 387 0.23 -17.02 -2.01
CA MET A 387 -1.02 -17.05 -1.24
C MET A 387 -1.76 -18.38 -1.41
N ARG A 388 -1.75 -18.93 -2.60
CA ARG A 388 -2.34 -20.25 -2.89
C ARG A 388 -1.58 -21.40 -2.20
N ASP A 389 -0.26 -21.41 -2.31
CA ASP A 389 0.55 -22.58 -1.96
C ASP A 389 1.00 -22.58 -0.49
N GLU A 390 1.27 -21.40 0.11
CA GLU A 390 1.84 -21.28 1.47
C GLU A 390 0.84 -20.76 2.52
N TYR A 391 -0.25 -20.10 2.08
CA TYR A 391 -1.22 -19.42 2.96
C TYR A 391 -2.66 -19.97 2.83
N GLY A 392 -2.79 -21.26 2.51
CA GLY A 392 -4.07 -21.97 2.48
C GLY A 392 -5.07 -21.42 1.47
N ASN A 393 -4.59 -20.69 0.47
CA ASN A 393 -5.41 -20.04 -0.56
C ASN A 393 -6.52 -19.18 0.03
N ILE A 394 -6.22 -18.44 1.12
CA ILE A 394 -7.14 -17.47 1.70
C ILE A 394 -7.56 -16.45 0.63
N ASP A 395 -8.78 -15.92 0.74
CA ASP A 395 -9.23 -14.82 -0.12
C ASP A 395 -8.33 -13.60 0.04
N TRP A 396 -7.88 -13.04 -1.08
CA TRP A 396 -7.05 -11.85 -1.10
C TRP A 396 -7.35 -10.95 -2.30
N PHE A 397 -6.89 -9.73 -2.26
CA PHE A 397 -7.02 -8.78 -3.38
C PHE A 397 -5.86 -7.77 -3.35
N ILE A 398 -5.59 -7.13 -4.48
CA ILE A 398 -4.71 -5.97 -4.50
C ILE A 398 -5.45 -4.79 -3.89
N SER A 399 -5.05 -4.38 -2.70
CA SER A 399 -5.66 -3.24 -1.98
C SER A 399 -5.02 -1.91 -2.34
N GLU A 400 -3.79 -1.93 -2.81
CA GLU A 400 -3.12 -0.79 -3.44
C GLU A 400 -2.07 -1.27 -4.46
N SER A 401 -2.12 -0.71 -5.64
CA SER A 401 -1.03 -0.68 -6.60
C SER A 401 -1.23 0.50 -7.54
N GLY A 402 -0.16 1.22 -7.88
CA GLY A 402 -0.29 2.41 -8.69
C GLY A 402 1.05 3.04 -9.04
N MET A 403 1.04 3.95 -10.00
CA MET A 403 2.21 4.63 -10.51
C MET A 403 2.15 6.12 -10.18
N GLY A 404 3.07 6.59 -9.34
CA GLY A 404 3.21 8.01 -9.03
C GLY A 404 4.06 8.75 -10.05
N VAL A 405 3.55 9.84 -10.60
CA VAL A 405 4.24 10.64 -11.63
C VAL A 405 4.28 12.10 -11.22
N GLU A 406 5.43 12.75 -11.46
CA GLU A 406 5.64 14.16 -11.17
C GLU A 406 5.22 15.03 -12.37
N ASN A 407 4.71 16.24 -12.05
CA ASN A 407 4.41 17.26 -13.05
C ASN A 407 3.53 16.75 -14.21
N GLU A 408 2.43 16.07 -13.87
CA GLU A 408 1.50 15.50 -14.86
C GLU A 408 0.83 16.57 -15.77
N GLY A 409 0.80 17.84 -15.32
CA GLY A 409 0.26 18.94 -16.14
C GLY A 409 0.89 19.07 -17.52
N ARG A 410 2.14 18.58 -17.72
CA ARG A 410 2.82 18.54 -19.04
C ARG A 410 2.14 17.59 -20.06
N TYR A 411 1.32 16.66 -19.60
CA TYR A 411 0.57 15.73 -20.44
C TYR A 411 -0.85 16.18 -20.73
N ARG A 412 -1.19 17.43 -20.40
CA ARG A 412 -2.53 17.99 -20.61
C ARG A 412 -2.75 18.28 -22.09
N ASP A 413 -3.87 17.80 -22.62
CA ASP A 413 -4.31 18.09 -23.98
C ASP A 413 -5.09 19.41 -24.10
N GLU A 414 -5.60 19.71 -25.29
CA GLU A 414 -6.36 20.92 -25.59
C GLU A 414 -7.70 21.01 -24.83
N THR A 415 -8.24 19.87 -24.38
CA THR A 415 -9.47 19.81 -23.58
C THR A 415 -9.21 20.07 -22.09
N GLY A 416 -7.95 20.14 -21.70
CA GLY A 416 -7.54 20.28 -20.31
C GLY A 416 -7.43 18.94 -19.56
N THR A 417 -7.54 17.79 -20.28
CA THR A 417 -7.45 16.45 -19.67
C THR A 417 -6.02 15.95 -19.68
N ILE A 418 -5.55 15.40 -18.55
CA ILE A 418 -4.25 14.74 -18.47
C ILE A 418 -4.31 13.41 -19.22
N GLN A 419 -3.45 13.28 -20.24
CA GLN A 419 -3.28 12.08 -21.08
C GLN A 419 -2.28 11.14 -20.42
N ASP A 420 -2.70 10.41 -19.40
CA ASP A 420 -1.85 9.54 -18.58
C ASP A 420 -1.78 8.10 -19.11
N ASP A 421 -1.41 7.95 -20.40
CA ASP A 421 -1.24 6.65 -21.08
C ASP A 421 -0.28 5.73 -20.33
N TYR A 422 0.80 6.29 -19.77
CA TYR A 422 1.74 5.55 -18.92
C TYR A 422 1.08 4.87 -17.71
N ARG A 423 0.01 5.46 -17.16
CA ARG A 423 -0.78 4.87 -16.07
C ARG A 423 -1.68 3.76 -16.60
N ILE A 424 -2.25 3.96 -17.78
CA ILE A 424 -3.08 2.94 -18.45
C ILE A 424 -2.25 1.69 -18.73
N ASP A 425 -1.03 1.85 -19.25
CA ASP A 425 -0.11 0.74 -19.51
C ASP A 425 0.28 0.01 -18.23
N PHE A 426 0.65 0.77 -17.18
CA PHE A 426 0.91 0.21 -15.86
C PHE A 426 -0.28 -0.61 -15.34
N LEU A 427 -1.49 -0.06 -15.39
CA LEU A 427 -2.71 -0.73 -14.91
C LEU A 427 -3.00 -2.01 -15.68
N LYS A 428 -2.88 -1.99 -17.00
CA LYS A 428 -3.09 -3.16 -17.85
C LYS A 428 -2.18 -4.31 -17.44
N GLU A 429 -0.89 -4.06 -17.28
CA GLU A 429 0.09 -5.07 -16.92
C GLU A 429 -0.13 -5.65 -15.51
N HIS A 430 -0.44 -4.77 -14.53
CA HIS A 430 -0.62 -5.19 -13.14
C HIS A 430 -1.96 -5.94 -12.93
N ILE A 431 -3.05 -5.47 -13.55
CA ILE A 431 -4.34 -6.16 -13.53
C ILE A 431 -4.23 -7.52 -14.22
N ASP A 432 -3.50 -7.59 -15.34
CA ASP A 432 -3.25 -8.86 -16.03
C ASP A 432 -2.56 -9.90 -15.13
N CYS A 433 -1.54 -9.50 -14.37
CA CYS A 433 -0.89 -10.39 -13.43
C CYS A 433 -1.83 -10.87 -12.31
N ALA A 434 -2.72 -10.01 -11.81
CA ALA A 434 -3.76 -10.41 -10.86
C ALA A 434 -4.77 -11.41 -11.47
N VAL A 435 -5.18 -11.19 -12.70
CA VAL A 435 -6.04 -12.10 -13.47
C VAL A 435 -5.34 -13.43 -13.71
N LYS A 436 -4.06 -13.43 -14.08
CA LYS A 436 -3.25 -14.66 -14.24
C LYS A 436 -3.17 -15.44 -12.93
N ALA A 437 -2.96 -14.78 -11.79
CA ALA A 437 -2.95 -15.44 -10.48
C ALA A 437 -4.30 -16.10 -10.18
N ALA A 438 -5.41 -15.38 -10.43
CA ALA A 438 -6.76 -15.95 -10.27
C ALA A 438 -6.99 -17.16 -11.18
N ASN A 439 -6.61 -17.09 -12.45
CA ASN A 439 -6.73 -18.20 -13.41
C ASN A 439 -5.82 -19.38 -13.06
N ALA A 440 -4.72 -19.14 -12.35
CA ALA A 440 -3.86 -20.21 -11.81
C ALA A 440 -4.41 -20.84 -10.52
N GLY A 441 -5.64 -20.49 -10.11
CA GLY A 441 -6.33 -21.06 -8.95
C GLY A 441 -6.08 -20.33 -7.62
N SER A 442 -5.42 -19.18 -7.64
CA SER A 442 -5.30 -18.33 -6.46
C SER A 442 -6.60 -17.55 -6.22
N ASN A 443 -7.01 -17.43 -4.97
CA ASN A 443 -8.25 -16.72 -4.60
C ASN A 443 -8.12 -15.19 -4.66
N CYS A 444 -7.54 -14.66 -5.73
CA CYS A 444 -7.47 -13.23 -6.01
C CYS A 444 -8.84 -12.69 -6.38
N LYS A 445 -9.41 -11.80 -5.57
CA LYS A 445 -10.79 -11.31 -5.71
C LYS A 445 -10.90 -9.99 -6.46
N GLY A 446 -9.83 -9.23 -6.63
CA GLY A 446 -9.92 -7.95 -7.28
C GLY A 446 -8.67 -7.10 -7.20
N TYR A 447 -8.80 -5.89 -7.73
CA TYR A 447 -7.72 -4.91 -7.79
C TYR A 447 -8.26 -3.52 -7.43
N MET A 448 -7.62 -2.88 -6.46
CA MET A 448 -7.86 -1.48 -6.13
C MET A 448 -6.66 -0.62 -6.51
N LEU A 449 -6.90 0.40 -7.31
CA LEU A 449 -5.87 1.36 -7.68
C LEU A 449 -5.53 2.27 -6.47
N TRP A 450 -4.28 2.48 -6.22
CA TRP A 450 -3.79 3.63 -5.49
C TRP A 450 -3.44 4.75 -6.47
N ALA A 451 -4.27 5.81 -6.57
CA ALA A 451 -5.37 6.17 -5.69
C ALA A 451 -6.58 6.66 -6.50
N PHE A 452 -7.71 6.86 -5.82
CA PHE A 452 -8.88 7.47 -6.45
C PHE A 452 -8.59 8.90 -6.91
N THR A 453 -8.20 9.78 -5.99
CA THR A 453 -7.72 11.14 -6.29
C THR A 453 -6.22 11.24 -6.07
N ASP A 454 -5.57 12.21 -6.70
CA ASP A 454 -4.26 12.67 -6.23
C ASP A 454 -4.41 13.07 -4.77
N ASN A 455 -3.49 12.61 -3.91
CA ASN A 455 -3.58 12.83 -2.48
C ASN A 455 -2.23 13.17 -1.84
N VAL A 456 -2.25 13.48 -0.55
CA VAL A 456 -1.04 13.79 0.22
C VAL A 456 -0.29 12.50 0.53
N SER A 457 1.00 12.45 0.18
CA SER A 457 1.91 11.39 0.62
C SER A 457 2.90 11.90 1.67
N PRO A 458 3.37 11.07 2.61
CA PRO A 458 4.37 11.50 3.58
C PRO A 458 5.60 12.09 2.88
N GLN A 459 6.05 13.29 3.28
CA GLN A 459 7.15 14.07 2.72
C GLN A 459 6.98 14.46 1.24
N ASN A 460 6.54 13.58 0.36
CA ASN A 460 6.30 13.88 -1.05
C ASN A 460 5.09 14.78 -1.27
N ALA A 461 4.19 14.86 -0.33
CA ALA A 461 2.94 15.61 -0.44
C ALA A 461 2.22 15.30 -1.77
N PHE A 462 2.04 16.30 -2.63
CA PHE A 462 1.45 16.13 -3.96
C PHE A 462 2.49 16.05 -5.09
N LYS A 463 3.77 15.82 -4.78
CA LYS A 463 4.82 15.74 -5.80
C LYS A 463 4.54 14.62 -6.81
N ASN A 464 4.25 13.43 -6.28
CA ASN A 464 3.90 12.27 -7.10
C ASN A 464 2.38 12.12 -7.13
N ARG A 465 1.81 12.14 -8.33
CA ARG A 465 0.38 12.03 -8.59
C ARG A 465 0.02 10.59 -8.94
N TYR A 466 -1.01 10.05 -8.28
CA TYR A 466 -1.43 8.64 -8.42
C TYR A 466 -2.88 8.49 -8.89
N GLY A 467 -3.68 9.55 -8.79
CA GLY A 467 -5.13 9.50 -8.93
C GLY A 467 -5.63 9.21 -10.34
N LEU A 468 -6.84 8.63 -10.43
CA LEU A 468 -7.71 8.71 -11.60
C LEU A 468 -8.29 10.11 -11.76
N VAL A 469 -8.38 10.82 -10.64
CA VAL A 469 -8.87 12.19 -10.54
C VAL A 469 -7.72 13.11 -10.17
N GLU A 470 -7.47 14.10 -11.00
CA GLU A 470 -6.57 15.21 -10.69
C GLU A 470 -7.17 16.09 -9.59
N ILE A 471 -6.32 16.54 -8.66
CA ILE A 471 -6.65 17.59 -7.69
C ILE A 471 -5.88 18.85 -8.07
N ASP A 472 -6.60 19.92 -8.40
CA ASP A 472 -6.03 21.23 -8.69
C ASP A 472 -5.65 21.92 -7.37
N LEU A 473 -4.35 22.11 -7.13
CA LEU A 473 -3.87 22.70 -5.88
C LEU A 473 -4.02 24.21 -5.83
N GLU A 474 -4.22 24.86 -6.97
CA GLU A 474 -4.28 26.31 -7.10
C GLU A 474 -5.73 26.82 -7.07
N HIS A 475 -6.69 26.00 -7.50
CA HIS A 475 -8.10 26.37 -7.61
C HIS A 475 -8.99 25.47 -6.75
N ASN A 476 -9.05 25.76 -5.44
CA ASN A 476 -9.99 25.18 -4.48
C ASN A 476 -10.07 23.63 -4.48
N ARG A 477 -8.99 22.94 -4.86
CA ARG A 477 -8.97 21.47 -5.00
C ARG A 477 -9.97 20.93 -6.02
N ASP A 478 -10.21 21.63 -7.12
CA ASP A 478 -11.12 21.16 -8.16
C ASP A 478 -10.70 19.79 -8.71
N ARG A 479 -11.72 18.99 -9.04
CA ARG A 479 -11.58 17.61 -9.50
C ARG A 479 -11.69 17.55 -11.02
N ARG A 480 -10.73 16.84 -11.66
CA ARG A 480 -10.80 16.56 -13.10
C ARG A 480 -10.44 15.10 -13.36
N LEU A 481 -11.28 14.39 -14.12
CA LEU A 481 -10.95 13.03 -14.54
C LEU A 481 -9.75 13.03 -15.49
N LYS A 482 -8.80 12.13 -15.26
CA LYS A 482 -7.70 11.84 -16.18
C LYS A 482 -8.14 10.81 -17.22
N LYS A 483 -7.38 10.61 -18.30
CA LYS A 483 -7.66 9.63 -19.35
C LYS A 483 -7.78 8.21 -18.79
N SER A 484 -6.95 7.85 -17.80
CA SER A 484 -7.00 6.56 -17.14
C SER A 484 -8.34 6.25 -16.47
N ALA A 485 -9.12 7.25 -16.06
CA ALA A 485 -10.47 7.04 -15.54
C ALA A 485 -11.43 6.47 -16.60
N ALA A 486 -11.29 6.91 -17.85
CA ALA A 486 -12.09 6.36 -18.97
C ALA A 486 -11.73 4.91 -19.27
N PHE A 487 -10.44 4.57 -19.29
CA PHE A 487 -9.96 3.18 -19.40
C PHE A 487 -10.51 2.30 -18.28
N TYR A 488 -10.46 2.79 -17.04
CA TYR A 488 -10.93 2.04 -15.87
C TYR A 488 -12.44 1.79 -15.94
N LYS A 489 -13.21 2.81 -16.33
CA LYS A 489 -14.65 2.71 -16.59
C LYS A 489 -14.96 1.66 -17.65
N GLU A 490 -14.31 1.73 -18.81
CA GLU A 490 -14.52 0.78 -19.91
C GLU A 490 -14.22 -0.66 -19.45
N THR A 491 -13.10 -0.86 -18.73
CA THR A 491 -12.72 -2.18 -18.20
C THR A 491 -13.77 -2.72 -17.22
N ILE A 492 -14.32 -1.88 -16.34
CA ILE A 492 -15.39 -2.28 -15.41
C ILE A 492 -16.64 -2.71 -16.16
N GLN A 493 -17.04 -1.95 -17.19
CA GLN A 493 -18.25 -2.20 -17.95
C GLN A 493 -18.15 -3.42 -18.86
N THR A 494 -17.03 -3.56 -19.58
CA THR A 494 -16.84 -4.63 -20.57
C THR A 494 -16.27 -5.92 -19.97
N LYS A 495 -15.73 -5.84 -18.74
CA LYS A 495 -14.98 -6.91 -18.06
C LYS A 495 -13.77 -7.40 -18.84
N GLN A 496 -13.21 -6.57 -19.70
CA GLN A 496 -12.05 -6.90 -20.53
C GLN A 496 -11.28 -5.67 -20.96
N PHE A 497 -10.05 -5.88 -21.35
CA PHE A 497 -9.20 -4.88 -22.01
C PHE A 497 -8.18 -5.55 -22.94
N THR A 498 -7.60 -4.77 -23.85
CA THR A 498 -6.55 -5.24 -24.75
C THR A 498 -5.18 -4.89 -24.18
N LEU A 499 -4.30 -5.87 -24.10
CA LEU A 499 -2.89 -5.73 -23.74
C LEU A 499 -2.02 -5.97 -24.98
N GLU A 500 -1.08 -5.07 -25.24
CA GLU A 500 -0.06 -5.27 -26.28
C GLU A 500 1.11 -6.06 -25.68
N ASP A 501 1.47 -7.15 -26.35
CA ASP A 501 2.65 -7.94 -26.00
C ASP A 501 3.76 -7.65 -27.01
N PRO A 502 4.72 -6.78 -26.69
CA PRO A 502 5.79 -6.41 -27.60
C PRO A 502 6.78 -7.55 -27.86
N THR A 503 6.80 -8.59 -27.01
CA THR A 503 7.78 -9.69 -27.11
C THR A 503 7.18 -10.99 -27.58
N GLY A 504 5.87 -11.17 -27.50
CA GLY A 504 5.18 -12.43 -27.77
C GLY A 504 5.50 -13.54 -26.78
N GLU A 505 6.19 -13.22 -25.68
CA GLU A 505 6.67 -14.17 -24.68
C GLU A 505 5.74 -14.35 -23.47
N TYR A 506 4.72 -13.51 -23.34
CA TYR A 506 3.71 -13.67 -22.28
C TYR A 506 2.72 -14.80 -22.63
N LYS A 507 3.20 -16.03 -22.49
CA LYS A 507 2.36 -17.24 -22.59
C LYS A 507 1.76 -17.58 -21.24
#